data_86ae87f748eae43fd31de5710c12ec9d
#
_entry.id   86ae87f748eae43fd31de5710c12ec9d
#
_cell.length_a   1.000
_cell.length_b   1.000
_cell.length_c   1.000
_cell.angle_alpha   90.00
_cell.angle_beta   90.00
_cell.angle_gamma   90.00
#
_symmetry.space_group_name_H-M   'P 1'
#
loop_
_entity.id
_entity.type
_entity.pdbx_description
1 polymer ?
#
loop_
_entity_poly.entity_id
_entity_poly.type
_entity_poly.pdbx_seq_one_letter_code
_entity_poly.pdbx_strand_id
1 'polypeptide(L)'
;MLKHRLITGPLLSSALIALIYFDECIGTTTCECGIVFQPGLLIAILAMLTAPLAALEFGSMATNLRIRCSIPMLILSMEAWIVAVYLIPSHMQVEKALAIFATILVLSFVLTVFMLARGKQLEGVLSGASFTVATAGYVALGFGLLLLLRRDHSAWWIMGIIAIVKVCDTGAFFVGCNYGKTKLIPWISPAKTWEGLIGGLAAASITAVLLASANNHWLVNEPKISLILAAFIGVLFGLLGQLGDLLMSVFKRDSGIKDASTVLPGLGGILDVLDSLLIVSPIAYWLLPSS
;
A
#
# COMPACT_ATOMS: atom_id res chain seq x y z
N MET A 1 -10.02 23.92 4.33
CA MET A 1 -9.75 22.60 3.69
C MET A 1 -8.79 22.68 2.49
N LEU A 2 -9.03 23.55 1.49
CA LEU A 2 -8.15 23.63 0.29
C LEU A 2 -6.71 24.03 0.63
N LYS A 3 -6.50 25.02 1.53
CA LYS A 3 -5.17 25.46 1.98
C LYS A 3 -4.31 24.34 2.60
N HIS A 4 -4.91 23.46 3.39
CA HIS A 4 -4.18 22.34 3.97
C HIS A 4 -3.75 21.33 2.88
N ARG A 5 -4.59 21.00 1.92
CA ARG A 5 -4.25 20.10 0.81
C ARG A 5 -3.11 20.63 -0.07
N LEU A 6 -3.09 21.95 -0.30
CA LEU A 6 -2.05 22.62 -1.10
C LEU A 6 -0.67 22.63 -0.41
N ILE A 7 -0.63 22.49 0.91
CA ILE A 7 0.63 22.46 1.67
C ILE A 7 1.04 21.02 1.99
N THR A 8 0.10 20.20 2.49
CA THR A 8 0.42 18.82 2.93
C THR A 8 0.73 17.89 1.76
N GLY A 9 0.06 18.05 0.61
CA GLY A 9 0.31 17.23 -0.58
C GLY A 9 1.77 17.35 -1.06
N PRO A 10 2.26 18.54 -1.44
CA PRO A 10 3.63 18.74 -1.87
C PRO A 10 4.67 18.36 -0.80
N LEU A 11 4.38 18.64 0.49
CA LEU A 11 5.27 18.28 1.59
C LEU A 11 5.45 16.77 1.72
N LEU A 12 4.35 16.01 1.71
CA LEU A 12 4.40 14.55 1.75
C LEU A 12 5.05 13.96 0.51
N SER A 13 4.76 14.51 -0.67
CA SER A 13 5.40 14.07 -1.92
C SER A 13 6.90 14.32 -1.89
N SER A 14 7.35 15.49 -1.44
CA SER A 14 8.80 15.79 -1.32
C SER A 14 9.48 14.93 -0.28
N ALA A 15 8.84 14.69 0.87
CA ALA A 15 9.35 13.79 1.90
C ALA A 15 9.48 12.35 1.40
N LEU A 16 8.51 11.86 0.62
CA LEU A 16 8.54 10.53 0.03
C LEU A 16 9.65 10.41 -1.04
N ILE A 17 9.81 11.42 -1.90
CA ILE A 17 10.90 11.47 -2.88
C ILE A 17 12.26 11.44 -2.17
N ALA A 18 12.43 12.25 -1.12
CA ALA A 18 13.66 12.26 -0.34
C ALA A 18 13.92 10.89 0.32
N LEU A 19 12.89 10.27 0.92
CA LEU A 19 12.99 8.95 1.53
C LEU A 19 13.45 7.90 0.51
N ILE A 20 12.84 7.87 -0.68
CA ILE A 20 13.19 6.93 -1.75
C ILE A 20 14.62 7.18 -2.25
N TYR A 21 15.01 8.44 -2.40
CA TYR A 21 16.38 8.80 -2.79
C TYR A 21 17.40 8.34 -1.75
N PHE A 22 17.14 8.56 -0.46
CA PHE A 22 18.03 8.11 0.61
C PHE A 22 18.06 6.59 0.74
N ASP A 23 16.93 5.90 0.56
CA ASP A 23 16.88 4.44 0.55
C ASP A 23 17.72 3.85 -0.59
N GLU A 24 17.71 4.48 -1.78
CA GLU A 24 18.58 4.09 -2.89
C GLU A 24 20.06 4.29 -2.53
N CYS A 25 20.42 5.44 -1.96
CA CYS A 25 21.78 5.72 -1.53
C CYS A 25 22.29 4.73 -0.49
N ILE A 26 21.47 4.40 0.53
CA ILE A 26 21.84 3.44 1.58
C ILE A 26 21.98 2.03 1.01
N GLY A 27 21.07 1.61 0.14
CA GLY A 27 21.12 0.28 -0.49
C GLY A 27 22.32 0.05 -1.41
N THR A 28 22.94 1.12 -1.91
CA THR A 28 24.14 1.05 -2.76
C THR A 28 25.44 1.27 -2.01
N THR A 29 25.39 1.72 -0.75
CA THR A 29 26.58 2.09 0.04
C THR A 29 27.01 0.94 0.95
N THR A 30 28.19 0.39 0.72
CA THR A 30 28.88 -0.45 1.71
C THR A 30 29.48 0.47 2.77
N CYS A 31 28.93 0.48 3.98
CA CYS A 31 29.55 1.22 5.09
C CYS A 31 30.92 0.64 5.39
N GLU A 32 31.91 1.51 5.59
CA GLU A 32 33.28 1.15 6.02
C GLU A 32 33.29 0.33 7.33
N CYS A 33 32.21 0.34 8.09
CA CYS A 33 32.00 -0.44 9.32
C CYS A 33 31.64 -1.93 9.08
N GLY A 34 31.58 -2.41 7.84
CA GLY A 34 31.21 -3.80 7.54
C GLY A 34 29.71 -4.14 7.72
N ILE A 35 28.87 -3.15 8.05
CA ILE A 35 27.42 -3.35 8.13
C ILE A 35 26.83 -3.07 6.75
N VAL A 36 26.32 -4.12 6.10
CA VAL A 36 25.57 -4.02 4.84
C VAL A 36 24.09 -3.90 5.19
N PHE A 37 23.51 -2.73 4.99
CA PHE A 37 22.06 -2.58 5.10
C PHE A 37 21.38 -3.21 3.89
N GLN A 38 20.31 -3.99 4.14
CA GLN A 38 19.52 -4.51 3.04
C GLN A 38 18.75 -3.36 2.36
N PRO A 39 18.61 -3.38 1.02
CA PRO A 39 17.77 -2.44 0.29
C PRO A 39 16.34 -2.42 0.86
N GLY A 40 15.73 -1.23 0.94
CA GLY A 40 14.38 -1.08 1.48
C GLY A 40 14.31 -0.81 2.98
N LEU A 41 15.42 -0.49 3.65
CA LEU A 41 15.43 -0.17 5.07
C LEU A 41 14.49 0.99 5.42
N LEU A 42 14.58 2.10 4.69
CA LEU A 42 13.76 3.28 4.97
C LEU A 42 12.28 3.03 4.62
N ILE A 43 12.03 2.22 3.59
CA ILE A 43 10.67 1.79 3.24
C ILE A 43 10.10 0.88 4.34
N ALA A 44 10.89 -0.04 4.90
CA ALA A 44 10.48 -0.88 6.01
C ALA A 44 10.18 -0.05 7.27
N ILE A 45 11.03 0.94 7.58
CA ILE A 45 10.80 1.88 8.69
C ILE A 45 9.51 2.67 8.46
N LEU A 46 9.28 3.18 7.26
CA LEU A 46 8.03 3.87 6.92
C LEU A 46 6.82 2.94 7.09
N ALA A 47 6.90 1.70 6.63
CA ALA A 47 5.84 0.71 6.82
C ALA A 47 5.57 0.44 8.31
N MET A 48 6.61 0.26 9.13
CA MET A 48 6.49 0.09 10.58
C MET A 48 5.93 1.33 11.29
N LEU A 49 6.21 2.53 10.83
CA LEU A 49 5.63 3.76 11.39
C LEU A 49 4.16 3.96 10.99
N THR A 50 3.77 3.49 9.80
CA THR A 50 2.40 3.64 9.30
C THR A 50 1.48 2.49 9.74
N ALA A 51 2.00 1.30 10.03
CA ALA A 51 1.22 0.15 10.47
C ALA A 51 0.42 0.40 11.78
N PRO A 52 0.97 1.02 12.85
CA PRO A 52 0.19 1.38 14.03
C PRO A 52 -0.95 2.35 13.72
N LEU A 53 -0.74 3.32 12.83
CA LEU A 53 -1.79 4.27 12.43
C LEU A 53 -2.91 3.54 11.67
N ALA A 54 -2.56 2.65 10.73
CA ALA A 54 -3.52 1.80 10.03
C ALA A 54 -4.29 0.90 11.00
N ALA A 55 -3.61 0.35 12.02
CA ALA A 55 -4.24 -0.47 13.05
C ALA A 55 -5.27 0.32 13.89
N LEU A 56 -4.97 1.58 14.21
CA LEU A 56 -5.92 2.46 14.92
C LEU A 56 -7.16 2.75 14.05
N GLU A 57 -6.98 2.99 12.76
CA GLU A 57 -8.07 3.23 11.82
C GLU A 57 -8.96 1.99 11.66
N PHE A 58 -8.37 0.80 11.43
CA PHE A 58 -9.12 -0.46 11.41
C PHE A 58 -9.80 -0.75 12.75
N GLY A 59 -9.13 -0.46 13.87
CA GLY A 59 -9.71 -0.60 15.21
C GLY A 59 -10.95 0.27 15.41
N SER A 60 -10.96 1.50 14.91
CA SER A 60 -12.12 2.38 14.94
C SER A 60 -13.27 1.85 14.08
N MET A 61 -12.98 1.34 12.88
CA MET A 61 -13.97 0.68 12.02
C MET A 61 -14.55 -0.56 12.68
N ALA A 62 -13.72 -1.41 13.28
CA ALA A 62 -14.16 -2.59 14.03
C ALA A 62 -15.13 -2.22 15.17
N THR A 63 -14.82 -1.16 15.92
CA THR A 63 -15.66 -0.68 17.01
C THR A 63 -17.05 -0.27 16.50
N ASN A 64 -17.11 0.45 15.39
CA ASN A 64 -18.37 0.86 14.78
C ASN A 64 -19.19 -0.33 14.27
N LEU A 65 -18.54 -1.35 13.76
CA LEU A 65 -19.14 -2.62 13.31
C LEU A 65 -19.48 -3.57 14.48
N ARG A 66 -19.20 -3.17 15.72
CA ARG A 66 -19.35 -3.99 16.93
C ARG A 66 -18.50 -5.28 16.86
N ILE A 67 -17.40 -5.27 16.11
CA ILE A 67 -16.43 -6.35 16.06
C ILE A 67 -15.41 -6.13 17.18
N ARG A 68 -15.17 -7.16 17.98
CA ARG A 68 -14.15 -7.11 19.03
C ARG A 68 -12.77 -7.10 18.37
N CYS A 69 -12.02 -6.03 18.55
CA CYS A 69 -10.68 -5.90 18.00
C CYS A 69 -9.68 -5.58 19.12
N SER A 70 -8.53 -6.24 19.08
CA SER A 70 -7.40 -5.93 19.96
C SER A 70 -6.35 -5.15 19.16
N ILE A 71 -6.37 -3.82 19.32
CA ILE A 71 -5.41 -2.93 18.62
C ILE A 71 -3.96 -3.37 18.86
N PRO A 72 -3.50 -3.73 20.09
CA PRO A 72 -2.15 -4.22 20.29
C PRO A 72 -1.83 -5.49 19.48
N MET A 73 -2.77 -6.43 19.37
CA MET A 73 -2.57 -7.64 18.56
C MET A 73 -2.53 -7.32 17.07
N LEU A 74 -3.34 -6.36 16.63
CA LEU A 74 -3.33 -5.91 15.25
C LEU A 74 -2.00 -5.27 14.86
N ILE A 75 -1.48 -4.36 15.70
CA ILE A 75 -0.15 -3.76 15.52
C ILE A 75 0.94 -4.86 15.51
N LEU A 76 0.97 -5.71 16.54
CA LEU A 76 1.97 -6.75 16.66
C LEU A 76 1.98 -7.69 15.44
N SER A 77 0.80 -8.04 14.94
CA SER A 77 0.67 -8.89 13.75
C SER A 77 1.21 -8.20 12.51
N MET A 78 0.87 -6.92 12.26
CA MET A 78 1.38 -6.14 11.13
C MET A 78 2.90 -6.02 11.18
N GLU A 79 3.43 -5.62 12.33
CA GLU A 79 4.88 -5.46 12.55
C GLU A 79 5.65 -6.76 12.35
N ALA A 80 5.15 -7.87 12.93
CA ALA A 80 5.78 -9.18 12.79
C ALA A 80 5.91 -9.61 11.32
N TRP A 81 4.88 -9.36 10.49
CA TRP A 81 4.92 -9.67 9.07
C TRP A 81 5.90 -8.77 8.31
N ILE A 82 5.87 -7.45 8.55
CA ILE A 82 6.76 -6.48 7.88
C ILE A 82 8.23 -6.80 8.21
N VAL A 83 8.52 -7.01 9.50
CA VAL A 83 9.87 -7.39 9.97
C VAL A 83 10.31 -8.72 9.38
N ALA A 84 9.43 -9.72 9.33
CA ALA A 84 9.75 -11.02 8.75
C ALA A 84 10.13 -10.90 7.27
N VAL A 85 9.33 -10.16 6.47
CA VAL A 85 9.65 -9.94 5.05
C VAL A 85 10.98 -9.22 4.89
N TYR A 86 11.24 -8.18 5.69
CA TYR A 86 12.49 -7.43 5.60
C TYR A 86 13.71 -8.28 5.98
N LEU A 87 13.60 -9.11 7.03
CA LEU A 87 14.72 -9.90 7.54
C LEU A 87 14.98 -11.22 6.80
N ILE A 88 14.01 -11.71 6.00
CA ILE A 88 14.21 -12.96 5.22
C ILE A 88 15.31 -12.73 4.17
N PRO A 89 16.42 -13.52 4.22
CA PRO A 89 17.48 -13.40 3.22
C PRO A 89 17.02 -13.84 1.83
N SER A 90 17.54 -13.19 0.77
CA SER A 90 17.20 -13.51 -0.62
C SER A 90 17.53 -14.96 -1.02
N HIS A 91 18.55 -15.57 -0.37
CA HIS A 91 18.98 -16.95 -0.60
C HIS A 91 18.21 -17.99 0.23
N MET A 92 17.21 -17.56 1.02
CA MET A 92 16.42 -18.50 1.84
C MET A 92 15.56 -19.41 0.94
N GLN A 93 15.49 -20.69 1.28
CA GLN A 93 14.61 -21.64 0.60
C GLN A 93 13.14 -21.21 0.75
N VAL A 94 12.40 -21.29 -0.33
CA VAL A 94 10.97 -20.88 -0.38
C VAL A 94 10.15 -21.57 0.70
N GLU A 95 10.42 -22.85 0.97
CA GLU A 95 9.72 -23.63 2.00
C GLU A 95 9.91 -23.03 3.40
N LYS A 96 11.11 -22.55 3.73
CA LYS A 96 11.39 -21.92 5.03
C LYS A 96 10.71 -20.55 5.14
N ALA A 97 10.71 -19.77 4.06
CA ALA A 97 9.99 -18.50 4.03
C ALA A 97 8.48 -18.71 4.22
N LEU A 98 7.88 -19.69 3.52
CA LEU A 98 6.48 -20.06 3.69
C LEU A 98 6.18 -20.54 5.12
N ALA A 99 7.08 -21.33 5.73
CA ALA A 99 6.93 -21.78 7.11
C ALA A 99 6.94 -20.61 8.11
N ILE A 100 7.80 -19.60 7.92
CA ILE A 100 7.81 -18.38 8.74
C ILE A 100 6.48 -17.65 8.62
N PHE A 101 5.99 -17.41 7.39
CA PHE A 101 4.71 -16.74 7.17
C PHE A 101 3.54 -17.51 7.75
N ALA A 102 3.46 -18.81 7.53
CA ALA A 102 2.43 -19.67 8.12
C ALA A 102 2.48 -19.63 9.66
N THR A 103 3.66 -19.64 10.25
CA THR A 103 3.84 -19.54 11.70
C THR A 103 3.33 -18.21 12.24
N ILE A 104 3.69 -17.09 11.62
CA ILE A 104 3.20 -15.76 12.03
C ILE A 104 1.68 -15.69 11.93
N LEU A 105 1.09 -16.21 10.85
CA LEU A 105 -0.36 -16.25 10.65
C LEU A 105 -1.06 -17.03 11.76
N VAL A 106 -0.61 -18.26 12.03
CA VAL A 106 -1.19 -19.11 13.08
C VAL A 106 -1.01 -18.48 14.45
N LEU A 107 0.19 -17.97 14.78
CA LEU A 107 0.44 -17.32 16.06
C LEU A 107 -0.40 -16.05 16.22
N SER A 108 -0.50 -15.22 15.22
CA SER A 108 -1.35 -14.02 15.23
C SER A 108 -2.81 -14.36 15.53
N PHE A 109 -3.33 -15.41 14.88
CA PHE A 109 -4.69 -15.88 15.13
C PHE A 109 -4.87 -16.41 16.56
N VAL A 110 -4.03 -17.34 16.97
CA VAL A 110 -4.10 -17.99 18.30
C VAL A 110 -3.93 -16.97 19.43
N LEU A 111 -2.92 -16.10 19.34
CA LEU A 111 -2.69 -15.06 20.35
C LEU A 111 -3.85 -14.08 20.43
N THR A 112 -4.44 -13.68 19.29
CA THR A 112 -5.61 -12.81 19.27
C THR A 112 -6.83 -13.47 19.90
N VAL A 113 -7.09 -14.75 19.60
CA VAL A 113 -8.16 -15.54 20.25
C VAL A 113 -7.99 -15.53 21.76
N PHE A 114 -6.81 -15.89 22.26
CA PHE A 114 -6.56 -15.92 23.72
C PHE A 114 -6.65 -14.53 24.36
N MET A 115 -6.15 -13.49 23.66
CA MET A 115 -6.23 -12.13 24.17
C MET A 115 -7.67 -11.64 24.31
N LEU A 116 -8.52 -11.90 23.30
CA LEU A 116 -9.93 -11.53 23.32
C LEU A 116 -10.73 -12.38 24.31
N ALA A 117 -10.38 -13.66 24.50
CA ALA A 117 -11.05 -14.56 25.43
C ALA A 117 -10.79 -14.25 26.91
N ARG A 118 -9.71 -13.53 27.25
CA ARG A 118 -9.38 -13.10 28.63
C ARG A 118 -10.52 -12.34 29.32
N GLY A 119 -11.37 -11.64 28.55
CA GLY A 119 -12.52 -10.90 29.06
C GLY A 119 -13.69 -11.77 29.55
N LYS A 120 -13.54 -13.10 29.59
CA LYS A 120 -14.58 -14.09 29.97
C LYS A 120 -15.86 -14.06 29.13
N GLN A 121 -15.91 -13.25 28.11
CA GLN A 121 -16.98 -13.22 27.12
C GLN A 121 -16.45 -13.86 25.83
N LEU A 122 -17.03 -14.95 25.39
CA LEU A 122 -16.56 -15.68 24.22
C LEU A 122 -17.27 -15.26 22.93
N GLU A 123 -18.38 -14.55 23.04
CA GLU A 123 -19.10 -14.04 21.89
C GLU A 123 -18.24 -13.04 21.11
N GLY A 124 -18.16 -13.20 19.79
CA GLY A 124 -17.40 -12.34 18.89
C GLY A 124 -15.87 -12.52 18.92
N VAL A 125 -15.33 -13.48 19.68
CA VAL A 125 -13.88 -13.73 19.72
C VAL A 125 -13.37 -14.20 18.36
N LEU A 126 -14.09 -15.13 17.72
CA LEU A 126 -13.66 -15.68 16.43
C LEU A 126 -13.73 -14.64 15.31
N SER A 127 -14.81 -13.86 15.25
CA SER A 127 -14.93 -12.77 14.27
C SER A 127 -13.87 -11.69 14.47
N GLY A 128 -13.55 -11.35 15.72
CA GLY A 128 -12.48 -10.40 16.04
C GLY A 128 -11.10 -10.90 15.69
N ALA A 129 -10.80 -12.18 15.92
CA ALA A 129 -9.53 -12.78 15.51
C ALA A 129 -9.39 -12.85 13.98
N SER A 130 -10.45 -13.23 13.28
CA SER A 130 -10.48 -13.24 11.80
C SER A 130 -10.31 -11.85 11.22
N PHE A 131 -10.98 -10.84 11.78
CA PHE A 131 -10.82 -9.45 11.39
C PHE A 131 -9.37 -8.98 11.58
N THR A 132 -8.76 -9.27 12.74
CA THR A 132 -7.38 -8.90 13.04
C THR A 132 -6.40 -9.51 12.03
N VAL A 133 -6.52 -10.81 11.75
CA VAL A 133 -5.60 -11.49 10.81
C VAL A 133 -5.81 -11.02 9.37
N ALA A 134 -7.07 -10.83 8.95
CA ALA A 134 -7.37 -10.37 7.60
C ALA A 134 -6.84 -8.95 7.33
N THR A 135 -7.08 -8.01 8.26
CA THR A 135 -6.63 -6.62 8.11
C THR A 135 -5.11 -6.49 8.28
N ALA A 136 -4.51 -7.23 9.22
CA ALA A 136 -3.06 -7.29 9.36
C ALA A 136 -2.40 -7.85 8.11
N GLY A 137 -2.93 -8.95 7.58
CA GLY A 137 -2.44 -9.56 6.34
C GLY A 137 -2.57 -8.62 5.14
N TYR A 138 -3.69 -7.91 5.00
CA TYR A 138 -3.90 -6.95 3.92
C TYR A 138 -2.82 -5.86 3.90
N VAL A 139 -2.56 -5.22 5.03
CA VAL A 139 -1.56 -4.14 5.13
C VAL A 139 -0.15 -4.69 4.99
N ALA A 140 0.17 -5.75 5.75
CA ALA A 140 1.52 -6.27 5.82
C ALA A 140 1.96 -6.97 4.53
N LEU A 141 1.06 -7.68 3.83
CA LEU A 141 1.37 -8.27 2.52
C LEU A 141 1.57 -7.19 1.46
N GLY A 142 0.76 -6.12 1.46
CA GLY A 142 0.95 -5.00 0.55
C GLY A 142 2.33 -4.36 0.71
N PHE A 143 2.72 -4.00 1.94
CA PHE A 143 4.06 -3.50 2.22
C PHE A 143 5.15 -4.53 1.97
N GLY A 144 4.91 -5.79 2.35
CA GLY A 144 5.87 -6.86 2.16
C GLY A 144 6.27 -7.05 0.70
N LEU A 145 5.29 -7.01 -0.21
CA LEU A 145 5.54 -7.12 -1.64
C LEU A 145 6.25 -5.89 -2.22
N LEU A 146 6.02 -4.69 -1.67
CA LEU A 146 6.83 -3.51 -2.00
C LEU A 146 8.29 -3.66 -1.54
N LEU A 147 8.52 -4.25 -0.36
CA LEU A 147 9.86 -4.52 0.13
C LEU A 147 10.58 -5.58 -0.71
N LEU A 148 9.88 -6.63 -1.13
CA LEU A 148 10.42 -7.61 -2.06
C LEU A 148 10.75 -6.99 -3.42
N LEU A 149 9.85 -6.16 -3.95
CA LEU A 149 10.10 -5.42 -5.18
C LEU A 149 11.34 -4.52 -5.07
N ARG A 150 11.50 -3.82 -3.93
CA ARG A 150 12.68 -2.99 -3.65
C ARG A 150 13.97 -3.80 -3.58
N ARG A 151 13.90 -5.05 -3.17
CA ARG A 151 15.07 -5.93 -3.12
C ARG A 151 15.58 -6.32 -4.50
N ASP A 152 14.64 -6.51 -5.44
CA ASP A 152 14.92 -6.94 -6.80
C ASP A 152 15.16 -5.77 -7.76
N HIS A 153 14.76 -4.55 -7.39
CA HIS A 153 14.80 -3.35 -8.21
C HIS A 153 15.26 -2.11 -7.44
N SER A 154 15.70 -1.10 -8.17
CA SER A 154 15.95 0.24 -7.64
C SER A 154 14.68 0.83 -6.97
N ALA A 155 14.85 1.66 -5.94
CA ALA A 155 13.76 2.35 -5.26
C ALA A 155 12.92 3.23 -6.21
N TRP A 156 13.47 3.63 -7.35
CA TRP A 156 12.77 4.40 -8.37
C TRP A 156 11.59 3.67 -9.00
N TRP A 157 11.58 2.34 -8.99
CA TRP A 157 10.43 1.54 -9.44
C TRP A 157 9.22 1.73 -8.54
N ILE A 158 9.43 1.79 -7.23
CA ILE A 158 8.35 2.08 -6.26
C ILE A 158 7.82 3.49 -6.50
N MET A 159 8.71 4.47 -6.73
CA MET A 159 8.29 5.82 -7.08
C MET A 159 7.46 5.83 -8.37
N GLY A 160 7.86 5.06 -9.37
CA GLY A 160 7.12 4.92 -10.63
C GLY A 160 5.71 4.37 -10.42
N ILE A 161 5.56 3.32 -9.60
CA ILE A 161 4.25 2.75 -9.25
C ILE A 161 3.37 3.80 -8.57
N ILE A 162 3.91 4.50 -7.57
CA ILE A 162 3.19 5.57 -6.85
C ILE A 162 2.78 6.68 -7.81
N ALA A 163 3.67 7.11 -8.69
CA ALA A 163 3.39 8.15 -9.68
C ALA A 163 2.26 7.75 -10.63
N ILE A 164 2.30 6.53 -11.18
CA ILE A 164 1.26 6.01 -12.08
C ILE A 164 -0.12 6.04 -11.39
N VAL A 165 -0.20 5.53 -10.16
CA VAL A 165 -1.44 5.47 -9.39
C VAL A 165 -1.96 6.88 -9.08
N LYS A 166 -1.10 7.79 -8.58
CA LYS A 166 -1.51 9.14 -8.20
C LYS A 166 -1.85 10.03 -9.41
N VAL A 167 -1.20 9.81 -10.55
CA VAL A 167 -1.59 10.46 -11.80
C VAL A 167 -2.93 9.93 -12.32
N CYS A 168 -3.21 8.62 -12.14
CA CYS A 168 -4.54 8.07 -12.42
C CYS A 168 -5.63 8.77 -11.59
N ASP A 169 -5.44 8.90 -10.27
CA ASP A 169 -6.40 9.57 -9.37
C ASP A 169 -6.63 11.04 -9.80
N THR A 170 -5.54 11.73 -10.10
CA THR A 170 -5.58 13.14 -10.53
C THR A 170 -6.29 13.29 -11.88
N GLY A 171 -5.96 12.45 -12.86
CA GLY A 171 -6.58 12.42 -14.17
C GLY A 171 -8.07 12.09 -14.10
N ALA A 172 -8.43 11.08 -13.27
CA ALA A 172 -9.81 10.70 -13.02
C ALA A 172 -10.61 11.85 -12.39
N PHE A 173 -10.02 12.58 -11.46
CA PHE A 173 -10.63 13.76 -10.85
C PHE A 173 -10.87 14.86 -11.86
N PHE A 174 -9.86 15.27 -12.64
CA PHE A 174 -9.99 16.36 -13.61
C PHE A 174 -11.01 16.03 -14.72
N VAL A 175 -10.93 14.84 -15.30
CA VAL A 175 -11.88 14.43 -16.36
C VAL A 175 -13.28 14.24 -15.78
N GLY A 176 -13.39 13.63 -14.60
CA GLY A 176 -14.66 13.41 -13.92
C GLY A 176 -15.39 14.71 -13.56
N CYS A 177 -14.65 15.74 -13.10
CA CYS A 177 -15.23 17.05 -12.79
C CYS A 177 -15.71 17.82 -14.02
N ASN A 178 -14.96 17.75 -15.14
CA ASN A 178 -15.26 18.55 -16.34
C ASN A 178 -16.22 17.84 -17.30
N TYR A 179 -16.13 16.51 -17.42
CA TYR A 179 -16.83 15.74 -18.44
C TYR A 179 -17.70 14.61 -17.87
N GLY A 180 -17.64 14.35 -16.54
CA GLY A 180 -18.35 13.24 -15.90
C GLY A 180 -19.86 13.40 -15.92
N LYS A 181 -20.54 12.46 -16.60
CA LYS A 181 -22.01 12.40 -16.71
C LYS A 181 -22.55 11.12 -16.07
N THR A 182 -21.84 10.00 -16.27
CA THR A 182 -22.29 8.66 -15.87
C THR A 182 -21.60 8.23 -14.58
N LYS A 183 -22.37 8.01 -13.51
CA LYS A 183 -21.80 7.57 -12.22
C LYS A 183 -21.30 6.15 -12.32
N LEU A 184 -20.12 5.88 -11.70
CA LEU A 184 -19.48 4.56 -11.70
C LEU A 184 -20.18 3.62 -10.70
N ILE A 185 -20.14 3.97 -9.40
CA ILE A 185 -20.72 3.20 -8.31
C ILE A 185 -21.32 4.18 -7.28
N PRO A 186 -22.55 4.68 -7.51
CA PRO A 186 -23.14 5.77 -6.72
C PRO A 186 -23.28 5.46 -5.23
N TRP A 187 -23.56 4.21 -4.88
CA TRP A 187 -23.79 3.76 -3.50
C TRP A 187 -22.52 3.60 -2.66
N ILE A 188 -21.33 3.50 -3.28
CA ILE A 188 -20.04 3.43 -2.58
C ILE A 188 -19.35 4.79 -2.65
N SER A 189 -19.18 5.33 -3.86
CA SER A 189 -18.47 6.59 -4.13
C SER A 189 -19.25 7.42 -5.16
N PRO A 190 -20.15 8.32 -4.71
CA PRO A 190 -21.02 9.09 -5.62
C PRO A 190 -20.28 10.11 -6.48
N ALA A 191 -19.01 10.41 -6.16
CA ALA A 191 -18.19 11.34 -6.94
C ALA A 191 -17.55 10.69 -8.18
N LYS A 192 -17.32 9.37 -8.19
CA LYS A 192 -16.66 8.67 -9.29
C LYS A 192 -17.55 8.52 -10.51
N THR A 193 -16.96 8.71 -11.71
CA THR A 193 -17.65 8.63 -13.02
C THR A 193 -16.89 7.71 -13.97
N TRP A 194 -17.57 7.13 -14.95
CA TRP A 194 -16.95 6.32 -15.99
C TRP A 194 -16.00 7.11 -16.87
N GLU A 195 -16.39 8.34 -17.23
CA GLU A 195 -15.56 9.25 -18.01
C GLU A 195 -14.28 9.62 -17.24
N GLY A 196 -14.42 9.85 -15.93
CA GLY A 196 -13.27 10.05 -15.05
C GLY A 196 -12.34 8.85 -15.01
N LEU A 197 -12.88 7.62 -14.87
CA LEU A 197 -12.09 6.39 -14.88
C LEU A 197 -11.28 6.28 -16.20
N ILE A 198 -11.91 6.45 -17.34
CA ILE A 198 -11.24 6.37 -18.65
C ILE A 198 -10.13 7.42 -18.75
N GLY A 199 -10.41 8.66 -18.34
CA GLY A 199 -9.41 9.74 -18.34
C GLY A 199 -8.22 9.45 -17.40
N GLY A 200 -8.50 8.87 -16.23
CA GLY A 200 -7.46 8.44 -15.28
C GLY A 200 -6.59 7.32 -15.84
N LEU A 201 -7.20 6.29 -16.44
CA LEU A 201 -6.47 5.18 -17.06
C LEU A 201 -5.60 5.65 -18.24
N ALA A 202 -6.08 6.57 -19.05
CA ALA A 202 -5.29 7.16 -20.13
C ALA A 202 -4.08 7.93 -19.57
N ALA A 203 -4.27 8.74 -18.54
CA ALA A 203 -3.19 9.47 -17.87
C ALA A 203 -2.16 8.52 -17.23
N ALA A 204 -2.61 7.45 -16.59
CA ALA A 204 -1.75 6.41 -16.01
C ALA A 204 -0.93 5.70 -17.09
N SER A 205 -1.55 5.34 -18.21
CA SER A 205 -0.89 4.70 -19.35
C SER A 205 0.21 5.58 -19.95
N ILE A 206 -0.10 6.86 -20.18
CA ILE A 206 0.89 7.84 -20.67
C ILE A 206 2.04 7.97 -19.69
N THR A 207 1.76 8.09 -18.40
CA THR A 207 2.79 8.19 -17.36
C THR A 207 3.71 6.97 -17.34
N ALA A 208 3.14 5.76 -17.42
CA ALA A 208 3.91 4.53 -17.46
C ALA A 208 4.84 4.46 -18.69
N VAL A 209 4.35 4.87 -19.86
CA VAL A 209 5.16 4.95 -21.10
C VAL A 209 6.30 5.94 -20.95
N LEU A 210 6.05 7.12 -20.38
CA LEU A 210 7.08 8.12 -20.14
C LEU A 210 8.15 7.62 -19.17
N LEU A 211 7.74 6.98 -18.07
CA LEU A 211 8.64 6.40 -17.08
C LEU A 211 9.46 5.24 -17.68
N ALA A 212 8.84 4.37 -18.46
CA ALA A 212 9.56 3.29 -19.16
C ALA A 212 10.55 3.83 -20.17
N SER A 213 10.19 4.88 -20.92
CA SER A 213 11.12 5.55 -21.83
C SER A 213 12.32 6.14 -21.09
N ALA A 214 12.06 6.82 -19.96
CA ALA A 214 13.12 7.36 -19.10
C ALA A 214 14.02 6.24 -18.52
N ASN A 215 13.41 5.17 -18.01
CA ASN A 215 14.14 4.00 -17.51
C ASN A 215 15.05 3.40 -18.60
N ASN A 216 14.52 3.21 -19.80
CA ASN A 216 15.27 2.60 -20.90
C ASN A 216 16.43 3.46 -21.39
N HIS A 217 16.38 4.77 -21.16
CA HIS A 217 17.43 5.72 -21.58
C HIS A 217 18.47 6.01 -20.49
N TRP A 218 18.05 6.13 -19.24
CA TRP A 218 18.88 6.65 -18.16
C TRP A 218 19.34 5.60 -17.16
N LEU A 219 18.55 4.54 -16.94
CA LEU A 219 18.90 3.48 -15.98
C LEU A 219 19.49 2.27 -16.72
N VAL A 220 20.80 2.27 -16.92
CA VAL A 220 21.51 1.27 -17.74
C VAL A 220 21.46 -0.12 -17.14
N ASN A 221 21.43 -0.23 -15.82
CA ASN A 221 21.48 -1.49 -15.07
C ASN A 221 20.09 -2.06 -14.73
N GLU A 222 19.02 -1.34 -15.06
CA GLU A 222 17.66 -1.79 -14.79
C GLU A 222 17.06 -2.51 -16.02
N PRO A 223 16.15 -3.47 -15.80
CA PRO A 223 15.52 -4.19 -16.90
C PRO A 223 14.73 -3.24 -17.79
N LYS A 224 14.84 -3.43 -19.08
CA LYS A 224 14.15 -2.61 -20.09
C LYS A 224 12.71 -3.09 -20.28
N ILE A 225 11.79 -2.14 -20.35
CA ILE A 225 10.37 -2.42 -20.59
C ILE A 225 9.98 -1.93 -21.99
N SER A 226 9.28 -2.77 -22.76
CA SER A 226 8.70 -2.32 -24.02
C SER A 226 7.59 -1.28 -23.74
N LEU A 227 7.48 -0.27 -24.63
CA LEU A 227 6.49 0.80 -24.45
C LEU A 227 5.04 0.28 -24.48
N ILE A 228 4.77 -0.80 -25.21
CA ILE A 228 3.46 -1.44 -25.25
C ILE A 228 3.15 -2.09 -23.90
N LEU A 229 4.11 -2.82 -23.33
CA LEU A 229 3.96 -3.40 -21.98
C LEU A 229 3.80 -2.31 -20.93
N ALA A 230 4.57 -1.22 -21.01
CA ALA A 230 4.44 -0.08 -20.12
C ALA A 230 3.04 0.56 -20.19
N ALA A 231 2.48 0.73 -21.39
CA ALA A 231 1.12 1.24 -21.55
C ALA A 231 0.10 0.33 -20.88
N PHE A 232 0.21 -0.99 -21.05
CA PHE A 232 -0.65 -1.99 -20.40
C PHE A 232 -0.50 -1.95 -18.87
N ILE A 233 0.73 -1.89 -18.36
CA ILE A 233 1.03 -1.76 -16.92
C ILE A 233 0.36 -0.51 -16.35
N GLY A 234 0.46 0.62 -17.06
CA GLY A 234 -0.17 1.88 -16.64
C GLY A 234 -1.68 1.77 -16.49
N VAL A 235 -2.37 1.16 -17.47
CA VAL A 235 -3.81 0.89 -17.40
C VAL A 235 -4.14 -0.04 -16.23
N LEU A 236 -3.39 -1.13 -16.08
CA LEU A 236 -3.64 -2.11 -15.03
C LEU A 236 -3.42 -1.54 -13.62
N PHE A 237 -2.31 -0.83 -13.40
CA PHE A 237 -2.03 -0.20 -12.10
C PHE A 237 -3.02 0.92 -11.78
N GLY A 238 -3.43 1.70 -12.79
CA GLY A 238 -4.50 2.68 -12.64
C GLY A 238 -5.82 2.04 -12.22
N LEU A 239 -6.20 0.92 -12.87
CA LEU A 239 -7.42 0.18 -12.55
C LEU A 239 -7.36 -0.41 -11.13
N LEU A 240 -6.26 -1.05 -10.78
CA LEU A 240 -6.04 -1.63 -9.44
C LEU A 240 -6.02 -0.55 -8.35
N GLY A 241 -5.40 0.60 -8.62
CA GLY A 241 -5.43 1.75 -7.71
C GLY A 241 -6.86 2.24 -7.45
N GLN A 242 -7.66 2.37 -8.50
CA GLN A 242 -9.08 2.73 -8.36
C GLN A 242 -9.90 1.67 -7.59
N LEU A 243 -9.56 0.38 -7.75
CA LEU A 243 -10.17 -0.70 -6.95
C LEU A 243 -9.77 -0.62 -5.47
N GLY A 244 -8.52 -0.25 -5.17
CA GLY A 244 -8.04 -0.04 -3.78
C GLY A 244 -8.83 1.05 -3.07
N ASP A 245 -8.98 2.23 -3.69
CA ASP A 245 -9.79 3.32 -3.14
C ASP A 245 -11.28 2.92 -2.99
N LEU A 246 -11.83 2.16 -3.94
CA LEU A 246 -13.19 1.64 -3.81
C LEU A 246 -13.31 0.64 -2.66
N LEU A 247 -12.35 -0.26 -2.46
CA LEU A 247 -12.33 -1.22 -1.36
C LEU A 247 -12.33 -0.50 -0.01
N MET A 248 -11.47 0.51 0.17
CA MET A 248 -11.46 1.33 1.39
C MET A 248 -12.74 2.13 1.55
N SER A 249 -13.34 2.59 0.45
CA SER A 249 -14.65 3.24 0.49
C SER A 249 -15.74 2.28 0.97
N VAL A 250 -15.71 0.99 0.57
CA VAL A 250 -16.63 -0.04 1.10
C VAL A 250 -16.45 -0.20 2.59
N PHE A 251 -15.23 -0.38 3.10
CA PHE A 251 -14.97 -0.52 4.54
C PHE A 251 -15.48 0.69 5.34
N LYS A 252 -15.27 1.91 4.84
CA LYS A 252 -15.79 3.12 5.47
C LYS A 252 -17.32 3.17 5.49
N ARG A 253 -18.00 2.81 4.39
CA ARG A 253 -19.46 2.79 4.33
C ARG A 253 -20.08 1.72 5.22
N ASP A 254 -19.49 0.52 5.22
CA ASP A 254 -19.94 -0.58 6.08
C ASP A 254 -19.82 -0.21 7.57
N SER A 255 -18.73 0.45 7.96
CA SER A 255 -18.53 0.96 9.32
C SER A 255 -19.28 2.26 9.65
N GLY A 256 -20.10 2.79 8.74
CA GLY A 256 -20.90 4.00 8.95
C GLY A 256 -20.10 5.31 9.02
N ILE A 257 -18.83 5.30 8.60
CA ILE A 257 -17.97 6.50 8.58
C ILE A 257 -17.70 6.96 7.14
N LYS A 258 -17.27 8.21 7.01
CA LYS A 258 -16.88 8.78 5.72
C LYS A 258 -15.37 8.83 5.54
N ASP A 259 -14.66 9.24 6.57
CA ASP A 259 -13.20 9.37 6.57
C ASP A 259 -12.64 8.41 7.63
N ALA A 260 -11.56 7.69 7.32
CA ALA A 260 -10.97 6.70 8.22
C ALA A 260 -10.43 7.34 9.50
N SER A 261 -9.81 8.52 9.36
CA SER A 261 -9.34 9.37 10.46
C SER A 261 -9.04 10.79 9.98
N THR A 262 -8.59 11.64 10.89
CA THR A 262 -8.12 13.02 10.60
C THR A 262 -6.63 13.18 10.88
N VAL A 263 -5.87 12.08 10.91
CA VAL A 263 -4.44 12.07 11.23
C VAL A 263 -3.63 12.89 10.22
N LEU A 264 -3.99 12.82 8.95
CA LEU A 264 -3.34 13.61 7.90
C LEU A 264 -4.23 14.80 7.50
N PRO A 265 -3.91 16.04 7.93
CA PRO A 265 -4.74 17.21 7.66
C PRO A 265 -4.95 17.43 6.17
N GLY A 266 -6.19 17.31 5.72
CA GLY A 266 -6.59 17.49 4.33
C GLY A 266 -6.50 16.24 3.43
N LEU A 267 -5.83 15.16 3.86
CA LEU A 267 -5.69 13.90 3.11
C LEU A 267 -6.54 12.76 3.69
N GLY A 268 -7.02 12.90 4.93
CA GLY A 268 -7.80 11.86 5.61
C GLY A 268 -6.97 10.95 6.49
N GLY A 269 -7.24 9.66 6.45
CA GLY A 269 -6.50 8.64 7.16
C GLY A 269 -5.26 8.15 6.42
N ILE A 270 -4.42 7.40 7.14
CA ILE A 270 -3.26 6.75 6.53
C ILE A 270 -3.71 5.66 5.53
N LEU A 271 -4.79 4.96 5.84
CA LEU A 271 -5.38 3.95 4.95
C LEU A 271 -5.89 4.58 3.65
N ASP A 272 -6.39 5.82 3.68
CA ASP A 272 -6.84 6.55 2.48
C ASP A 272 -5.67 6.92 1.54
N VAL A 273 -4.44 6.96 2.05
CA VAL A 273 -3.24 7.22 1.25
C VAL A 273 -2.63 5.94 0.70
N LEU A 274 -2.73 4.85 1.48
CA LEU A 274 -2.09 3.57 1.18
C LEU A 274 -2.97 2.62 0.36
N ASP A 275 -4.29 2.78 0.36
CA ASP A 275 -5.29 1.88 -0.19
C ASP A 275 -4.98 1.38 -1.60
N SER A 276 -4.67 2.31 -2.47
CA SER A 276 -4.35 2.04 -3.88
C SER A 276 -3.02 1.30 -4.02
N LEU A 277 -2.02 1.68 -3.22
CA LEU A 277 -0.69 1.09 -3.27
C LEU A 277 -0.68 -0.36 -2.77
N LEU A 278 -1.45 -0.65 -1.70
CA LEU A 278 -1.55 -1.99 -1.13
C LEU A 278 -2.15 -3.01 -2.11
N ILE A 279 -3.08 -2.58 -2.98
CA ILE A 279 -3.68 -3.45 -4.00
C ILE A 279 -2.79 -3.58 -5.24
N VAL A 280 -2.05 -2.53 -5.59
CA VAL A 280 -1.16 -2.56 -6.76
C VAL A 280 0.09 -3.40 -6.51
N SER A 281 0.63 -3.38 -5.29
CA SER A 281 1.90 -4.03 -4.94
C SER A 281 1.98 -5.52 -5.29
N PRO A 282 0.96 -6.38 -5.06
CA PRO A 282 0.99 -7.78 -5.46
C PRO A 282 1.17 -7.98 -6.98
N ILE A 283 0.44 -7.21 -7.75
CA ILE A 283 0.48 -7.34 -9.20
C ILE A 283 1.78 -6.73 -9.76
N ALA A 284 2.26 -5.64 -9.17
CA ALA A 284 3.53 -5.03 -9.54
C ALA A 284 4.69 -6.01 -9.34
N TYR A 285 4.72 -6.73 -8.23
CA TYR A 285 5.76 -7.72 -7.94
C TYR A 285 5.85 -8.84 -8.99
N TRP A 286 4.69 -9.34 -9.46
CA TRP A 286 4.65 -10.44 -10.44
C TRP A 286 4.78 -9.99 -11.89
N LEU A 287 4.40 -8.75 -12.18
CA LEU A 287 4.34 -8.27 -13.57
C LEU A 287 5.61 -7.57 -14.01
N LEU A 288 6.33 -6.93 -13.07
CA LEU A 288 7.56 -6.24 -13.42
C LEU A 288 8.67 -7.26 -13.67
N PRO A 289 9.51 -7.05 -14.72
CA PRO A 289 10.57 -7.98 -15.06
C PRO A 289 11.59 -8.03 -13.92
N SER A 290 11.97 -9.24 -13.48
CA SER A 290 13.06 -9.43 -12.52
C SER A 290 14.38 -8.97 -13.13
N SER A 291 15.20 -8.31 -12.32
CA SER A 291 16.58 -7.87 -12.66
C SER A 291 17.54 -9.04 -12.84
#